data_966786d60b9ad99d60e7cb930e98f2c8
#
_entry.id   966786d60b9ad99d60e7cb930e98f2c8
#
_cell.length_a   1.000
_cell.length_b   1.000
_cell.length_c   1.000
_cell.angle_alpha   90.00
_cell.angle_beta   90.00
_cell.angle_gamma   90.00
#
_symmetry.space_group_name_H-M   'P 1'
#
loop_
_entity.id
_entity.type
_entity.pdbx_description
1 polymer ?
#
loop_
_entity_poly.entity_id
_entity_poly.type
_entity_poly.pdbx_seq_one_letter_code
_entity_poly.pdbx_strand_id
1 'polypeptide(L)'
;KLKKNNYLEKLYNSNKTLIIYKVDQGYDLYTDFSEKIVLNKKNINFFLNKIKNKNSKSEFLDLYIGFFGYELLCNLINVKIPKQKNSDFNQSIFYKPETKIEIRKNINIKSNLKNYKKLFKKQSFQKTKILSPFKVNLDFLKYKKIFNMFSKKIRAGDTYQIKICTKYINKSLINPISFFWKLMKTNASPESFMIRDHNYSIVSCSPENLINIKGNRIITKPIAGTLRKTKNTNLSYAIKFFKQNIKETKE
;
A
#
# COMPACT_ATOMS: atom_id res chain seq x y z
N LYS A 1 8.60 -28.07 7.92
CA LYS A 1 7.66 -26.97 8.34
C LYS A 1 8.24 -26.13 9.49
N LEU A 2 8.72 -26.71 10.58
CA LEU A 2 9.27 -26.00 11.76
C LEU A 2 10.44 -25.05 11.44
N LYS A 3 11.40 -25.43 10.55
CA LYS A 3 12.53 -24.57 10.16
C LYS A 3 12.10 -23.32 9.37
N LYS A 4 11.03 -23.38 8.58
CA LYS A 4 10.53 -22.23 7.76
C LYS A 4 9.78 -21.22 8.63
N ASN A 5 9.00 -21.69 9.62
CA ASN A 5 8.33 -20.81 10.58
C ASN A 5 9.35 -20.03 11.44
N ASN A 6 10.42 -20.67 11.85
CA ASN A 6 11.51 -20.03 12.61
C ASN A 6 12.23 -18.93 11.79
N TYR A 7 12.35 -19.10 10.46
CA TYR A 7 12.88 -18.07 9.59
C TYR A 7 11.99 -16.83 9.52
N LEU A 8 10.66 -17.02 9.35
CA LEU A 8 9.70 -15.90 9.33
C LEU A 8 9.66 -15.17 10.67
N GLU A 9 9.69 -15.89 11.78
CA GLU A 9 9.74 -15.29 13.11
C GLU A 9 10.99 -14.42 13.28
N LYS A 10 12.16 -14.89 12.88
CA LYS A 10 13.41 -14.12 12.90
C LYS A 10 13.33 -12.88 12.00
N LEU A 11 12.75 -13.00 10.81
CA LEU A 11 12.55 -11.88 9.89
C LEU A 11 11.62 -10.82 10.49
N TYR A 12 10.51 -11.25 11.10
CA TYR A 12 9.56 -10.34 11.73
C TYR A 12 10.19 -9.61 12.93
N ASN A 13 11.04 -10.31 13.69
CA ASN A 13 11.74 -9.79 14.87
C ASN A 13 13.02 -9.01 14.54
N SER A 14 13.39 -8.90 13.28
CA SER A 14 14.53 -8.11 12.85
C SER A 14 14.14 -6.66 12.56
N ASN A 15 15.15 -5.75 12.54
CA ASN A 15 14.94 -4.37 12.06
C ASN A 15 15.16 -4.22 10.55
N LYS A 16 15.24 -5.34 9.82
CA LYS A 16 15.44 -5.30 8.36
C LYS A 16 14.25 -4.68 7.66
N THR A 17 14.53 -4.00 6.57
CA THR A 17 13.50 -3.58 5.62
C THR A 17 12.73 -4.81 5.14
N LEU A 18 11.41 -4.73 5.18
CA LEU A 18 10.50 -5.81 4.83
C LEU A 18 9.30 -5.23 4.10
N ILE A 19 8.96 -5.83 2.98
CA ILE A 19 7.74 -5.51 2.24
C ILE A 19 6.87 -6.75 2.23
N ILE A 20 5.60 -6.61 2.60
CA ILE A 20 4.57 -7.65 2.52
C ILE A 20 3.51 -7.16 1.57
N TYR A 21 3.16 -7.98 0.59
CA TYR A 21 2.12 -7.69 -0.38
C TYR A 21 1.10 -8.83 -0.40
N LYS A 22 -0.19 -8.49 -0.32
CA LYS A 22 -1.27 -9.46 -0.43
C LYS A 22 -1.46 -9.86 -1.88
N VAL A 23 -1.65 -11.13 -2.14
CA VAL A 23 -1.99 -11.70 -3.44
C VAL A 23 -3.20 -12.60 -3.29
N ASP A 24 -3.82 -13.03 -4.40
CA ASP A 24 -5.10 -13.76 -4.40
C ASP A 24 -5.14 -14.95 -3.42
N GLN A 25 -4.05 -15.70 -3.31
CA GLN A 25 -3.98 -16.91 -2.48
C GLN A 25 -2.98 -16.83 -1.32
N GLY A 26 -2.72 -15.64 -0.78
CA GLY A 26 -1.80 -15.49 0.35
C GLY A 26 -1.01 -14.19 0.34
N TYR A 27 0.30 -14.29 0.62
CA TYR A 27 1.17 -13.12 0.74
C TYR A 27 2.53 -13.38 0.11
N ASP A 28 3.08 -12.36 -0.52
CA ASP A 28 4.47 -12.30 -0.96
C ASP A 28 5.24 -11.36 -0.03
N LEU A 29 6.35 -11.82 0.51
CA LEU A 29 7.24 -11.03 1.34
C LEU A 29 8.55 -10.83 0.59
N TYR A 30 9.09 -9.62 0.69
CA TYR A 30 10.34 -9.24 0.05
C TYR A 30 11.30 -8.69 1.10
N THR A 31 12.56 -9.12 1.07
CA THR A 31 13.62 -8.71 1.98
C THR A 31 15.00 -8.80 1.32
N ASP A 32 16.04 -8.39 2.04
CA ASP A 32 17.41 -8.38 1.55
C ASP A 32 17.52 -7.58 0.25
N PHE A 33 17.42 -6.27 0.37
CA PHE A 33 17.40 -5.37 -0.78
C PHE A 33 18.82 -4.98 -1.18
N SER A 34 19.16 -5.16 -2.46
CA SER A 34 20.45 -4.73 -3.03
C SER A 34 20.45 -3.26 -3.43
N GLU A 35 19.27 -2.70 -3.69
CA GLU A 35 19.16 -1.31 -4.12
C GLU A 35 17.94 -0.65 -3.46
N LYS A 36 18.10 0.64 -3.10
CA LYS A 36 17.03 1.53 -2.63
C LYS A 36 17.12 2.83 -3.41
N ILE A 37 16.08 3.17 -4.14
CA ILE A 37 16.02 4.36 -4.99
C ILE A 37 14.96 5.30 -4.44
N VAL A 38 15.37 6.52 -4.06
CA VAL A 38 14.46 7.63 -3.76
C VAL A 38 14.22 8.40 -5.05
N LEU A 39 12.97 8.44 -5.49
CA LEU A 39 12.59 9.11 -6.73
C LEU A 39 12.25 10.57 -6.51
N ASN A 40 12.64 11.39 -7.49
CA ASN A 40 12.31 12.79 -7.63
C ASN A 40 12.17 13.17 -9.11
N LYS A 41 11.81 14.43 -9.39
CA LYS A 41 11.64 14.92 -10.77
C LYS A 41 12.89 14.74 -11.65
N LYS A 42 14.10 14.75 -11.07
CA LYS A 42 15.36 14.66 -11.84
C LYS A 42 15.68 13.24 -12.27
N ASN A 43 15.36 12.22 -11.45
CA ASN A 43 15.80 10.84 -11.70
C ASN A 43 14.69 9.88 -12.14
N ILE A 44 13.42 10.28 -12.13
CA ILE A 44 12.30 9.38 -12.45
C ILE A 44 12.40 8.82 -13.88
N ASN A 45 12.75 9.64 -14.88
CA ASN A 45 12.86 9.18 -16.26
C ASN A 45 13.99 8.14 -16.42
N PHE A 46 15.13 8.37 -15.75
CA PHE A 46 16.20 7.38 -15.71
C PHE A 46 15.74 6.06 -15.10
N PHE A 47 15.02 6.12 -13.99
CA PHE A 47 14.45 4.93 -13.33
C PHE A 47 13.47 4.17 -14.23
N LEU A 48 12.54 4.88 -14.88
CA LEU A 48 11.57 4.27 -15.78
C LEU A 48 12.25 3.62 -17.00
N ASN A 49 13.26 4.27 -17.58
CA ASN A 49 14.07 3.69 -18.67
C ASN A 49 14.85 2.46 -18.19
N LYS A 50 15.41 2.48 -16.97
CA LYS A 50 16.08 1.33 -16.37
C LYS A 50 15.15 0.12 -16.26
N ILE A 51 13.89 0.33 -15.86
CA ILE A 51 12.88 -0.75 -15.77
C ILE A 51 12.49 -1.26 -17.16
N LYS A 52 12.26 -0.35 -18.11
CA LYS A 52 11.82 -0.69 -19.46
C LYS A 52 12.85 -1.51 -20.24
N ASN A 53 14.12 -1.20 -20.08
CA ASN A 53 15.23 -1.80 -20.85
C ASN A 53 15.82 -3.06 -20.20
N LYS A 54 15.17 -3.62 -19.19
CA LYS A 54 15.65 -4.84 -18.55
C LYS A 54 15.49 -6.04 -19.47
N ASN A 55 16.61 -6.61 -19.87
CA ASN A 55 16.67 -7.91 -20.52
C ASN A 55 16.50 -9.01 -19.46
N SER A 56 15.41 -9.75 -19.53
CA SER A 56 14.90 -10.70 -18.51
C SER A 56 15.76 -11.97 -18.28
N LYS A 57 17.02 -12.00 -18.66
CA LYS A 57 17.76 -13.28 -18.78
C LYS A 57 18.68 -13.68 -17.63
N SER A 58 18.91 -12.86 -16.61
CA SER A 58 20.03 -13.16 -15.70
C SER A 58 19.72 -13.32 -14.21
N GLU A 59 18.61 -12.81 -13.68
CA GLU A 59 18.34 -12.87 -12.24
C GLU A 59 16.98 -13.47 -11.94
N PHE A 60 16.93 -14.33 -10.93
CA PHE A 60 15.70 -14.98 -10.49
C PHE A 60 14.65 -13.98 -9.97
N LEU A 61 15.10 -12.90 -9.28
CA LEU A 61 14.29 -11.79 -8.81
C LEU A 61 14.79 -10.49 -9.46
N ASP A 62 14.22 -10.13 -10.60
CA ASP A 62 14.54 -8.87 -11.27
C ASP A 62 13.32 -7.95 -11.30
N LEU A 63 12.97 -7.41 -10.15
CA LEU A 63 11.84 -6.51 -9.98
C LEU A 63 12.17 -5.36 -9.03
N TYR A 64 11.42 -4.27 -9.14
CA TYR A 64 11.39 -3.20 -8.16
C TYR A 64 10.02 -3.15 -7.50
N ILE A 65 9.99 -2.98 -6.19
CA ILE A 65 8.78 -2.83 -5.40
C ILE A 65 8.86 -1.60 -4.52
N GLY A 66 7.79 -0.81 -4.46
CA GLY A 66 7.81 0.44 -3.74
C GLY A 66 6.52 1.23 -3.95
N PHE A 67 6.61 2.54 -3.90
CA PHE A 67 5.46 3.42 -4.11
C PHE A 67 5.85 4.73 -4.78
N PHE A 68 4.91 5.29 -5.53
CA PHE A 68 4.93 6.66 -6.00
C PHE A 68 4.10 7.52 -5.04
N GLY A 69 4.72 8.57 -4.48
CA GLY A 69 4.01 9.53 -3.67
C GLY A 69 3.27 10.56 -4.51
N TYR A 70 2.17 11.07 -3.98
CA TYR A 70 1.36 12.08 -4.64
C TYR A 70 2.12 13.37 -4.95
N GLU A 71 3.06 13.75 -4.08
CA GLU A 71 3.91 14.92 -4.25
C GLU A 71 4.81 14.81 -5.48
N LEU A 72 5.30 13.61 -5.79
CA LEU A 72 6.08 13.40 -7.01
C LEU A 72 5.23 13.63 -8.25
N LEU A 73 4.00 13.13 -8.30
CA LEU A 73 3.06 13.39 -9.40
C LEU A 73 2.81 14.88 -9.55
N CYS A 74 2.47 15.58 -8.47
CA CYS A 74 2.22 17.02 -8.49
C CYS A 74 3.44 17.79 -9.02
N ASN A 75 4.64 17.41 -8.62
CA ASN A 75 5.88 18.01 -9.11
C ASN A 75 6.10 17.77 -10.63
N LEU A 76 5.72 16.59 -11.14
CA LEU A 76 5.85 16.25 -12.56
C LEU A 76 4.90 17.07 -13.44
N ILE A 77 3.67 17.29 -12.98
CA ILE A 77 2.65 18.07 -13.71
C ILE A 77 2.61 19.55 -13.31
N ASN A 78 3.61 20.02 -12.55
CA ASN A 78 3.76 21.40 -12.07
C ASN A 78 2.56 21.92 -11.23
N VAL A 79 1.86 21.04 -10.54
CA VAL A 79 0.83 21.43 -9.57
C VAL A 79 1.48 21.81 -8.24
N LYS A 80 1.24 23.04 -7.79
CA LYS A 80 1.72 23.52 -6.50
C LYS A 80 0.88 22.91 -5.37
N ILE A 81 1.52 22.22 -4.46
CA ILE A 81 0.90 21.72 -3.22
C ILE A 81 1.48 22.46 -2.03
N PRO A 82 0.68 22.67 -0.95
CA PRO A 82 1.19 23.26 0.27
C PRO A 82 2.34 22.43 0.83
N LYS A 83 3.47 23.06 1.14
CA LYS A 83 4.59 22.37 1.81
C LYS A 83 4.13 21.81 3.15
N GLN A 84 4.18 20.50 3.32
CA GLN A 84 4.00 19.90 4.63
C GLN A 84 5.22 20.23 5.49
N LYS A 85 5.01 20.95 6.60
CA LYS A 85 6.06 21.19 7.58
C LYS A 85 6.44 19.83 8.20
N ASN A 86 7.73 19.48 8.15
CA ASN A 86 8.32 18.32 8.84
C ASN A 86 7.84 16.94 8.40
N SER A 87 7.83 16.61 7.10
CA SER A 87 7.74 15.21 6.72
C SER A 87 9.14 14.67 6.39
N ASP A 88 9.74 13.92 7.31
CA ASP A 88 10.90 13.05 7.03
C ASP A 88 10.54 11.87 6.13
N PHE A 89 9.33 11.87 5.60
CA PHE A 89 8.80 10.83 4.75
C PHE A 89 9.23 11.06 3.30
N ASN A 90 9.92 10.08 2.73
CA ASN A 90 10.31 10.14 1.33
C ASN A 90 9.08 10.08 0.43
N GLN A 91 9.03 10.96 -0.58
CA GLN A 91 7.89 11.11 -1.47
C GLN A 91 7.66 9.91 -2.39
N SER A 92 8.71 9.19 -2.74
CA SER A 92 8.64 7.99 -3.58
C SER A 92 9.89 7.15 -3.40
N ILE A 93 9.72 5.86 -3.16
CA ILE A 93 10.84 4.95 -2.95
C ILE A 93 10.57 3.62 -3.64
N PHE A 94 11.59 3.08 -4.26
CA PHE A 94 11.62 1.73 -4.80
C PHE A 94 12.81 0.93 -4.28
N TYR A 95 12.61 -0.36 -4.10
CA TYR A 95 13.57 -1.32 -3.58
C TYR A 95 13.73 -2.47 -4.56
N LYS A 96 14.96 -2.93 -4.80
CA LYS A 96 15.27 -4.16 -5.54
C LYS A 96 15.49 -5.30 -4.54
N PRO A 97 14.57 -6.25 -4.38
CA PRO A 97 14.72 -7.35 -3.43
C PRO A 97 15.61 -8.46 -3.97
N GLU A 98 16.37 -9.09 -3.07
CA GLU A 98 17.15 -10.28 -3.34
C GLU A 98 16.49 -11.57 -2.82
N THR A 99 15.51 -11.45 -1.92
CA THR A 99 14.79 -12.58 -1.35
C THR A 99 13.28 -12.36 -1.42
N LYS A 100 12.59 -13.36 -1.96
CA LYS A 100 11.11 -13.46 -1.97
C LYS A 100 10.66 -14.66 -1.16
N ILE A 101 9.67 -14.48 -0.29
CA ILE A 101 9.04 -15.52 0.51
C ILE A 101 7.57 -15.56 0.14
N GLU A 102 7.14 -16.65 -0.44
CA GLU A 102 5.75 -16.89 -0.81
C GLU A 102 5.04 -17.64 0.32
N ILE A 103 4.09 -16.99 0.97
CA ILE A 103 3.22 -17.58 1.99
C ILE A 103 1.91 -17.97 1.33
N ARG A 104 1.72 -19.28 1.15
CA ARG A 104 0.50 -19.94 0.66
C ARG A 104 0.13 -21.05 1.65
N LYS A 105 -0.53 -22.12 1.22
CA LYS A 105 -0.65 -23.37 2.02
C LYS A 105 0.71 -23.84 2.52
N ASN A 106 1.75 -23.65 1.70
CA ASN A 106 3.15 -23.87 2.05
C ASN A 106 3.94 -22.58 1.94
N ILE A 107 5.08 -22.51 2.67
CA ILE A 107 6.03 -21.40 2.59
C ILE A 107 7.13 -21.81 1.60
N ASN A 108 7.30 -20.99 0.55
CA ASN A 108 8.39 -21.14 -0.41
C ASN A 108 9.31 -19.93 -0.32
N ILE A 109 10.64 -20.16 -0.33
CA ILE A 109 11.63 -19.10 -0.23
C ILE A 109 12.55 -19.18 -1.45
N LYS A 110 12.64 -18.07 -2.16
CA LYS A 110 13.46 -17.88 -3.34
C LYS A 110 14.41 -16.71 -3.08
N SER A 111 15.70 -16.89 -3.35
CA SER A 111 16.71 -15.86 -3.09
C SER A 111 17.86 -15.93 -4.08
N ASN A 112 18.33 -14.75 -4.52
CA ASN A 112 19.59 -14.59 -5.25
C ASN A 112 20.81 -14.78 -4.33
N LEU A 113 20.61 -14.72 -3.00
CA LEU A 113 21.68 -14.83 -2.00
C LEU A 113 21.90 -16.28 -1.58
N LYS A 114 23.15 -16.77 -1.67
CA LYS A 114 23.52 -18.15 -1.24
C LYS A 114 23.29 -18.39 0.26
N ASN A 115 23.46 -17.38 1.10
CA ASN A 115 23.45 -17.48 2.58
C ASN A 115 22.30 -16.72 3.25
N TYR A 116 21.17 -16.52 2.59
CA TYR A 116 20.05 -15.72 3.09
C TYR A 116 19.55 -16.11 4.51
N LYS A 117 19.72 -17.36 4.93
CA LYS A 117 19.26 -17.85 6.24
C LYS A 117 20.12 -17.39 7.43
N LYS A 118 21.36 -16.93 7.20
CA LYS A 118 22.30 -16.54 8.26
C LYS A 118 22.16 -15.08 8.72
N LEU A 119 21.36 -14.27 8.04
CA LEU A 119 21.39 -12.81 8.13
C LEU A 119 20.51 -12.20 9.25
N PHE A 120 19.90 -12.99 10.11
CA PHE A 120 18.98 -12.45 11.13
C PHE A 120 19.53 -12.56 12.55
N LYS A 121 19.74 -11.41 13.19
CA LYS A 121 19.89 -11.32 14.65
C LYS A 121 18.50 -11.28 15.29
N LYS A 122 18.29 -12.05 16.35
CA LYS A 122 17.07 -12.03 17.13
C LYS A 122 16.97 -10.71 17.88
N GLN A 123 15.88 -9.98 17.70
CA GLN A 123 15.55 -8.80 18.50
C GLN A 123 14.19 -9.03 19.17
N SER A 124 14.01 -8.47 20.37
CA SER A 124 12.74 -8.51 21.05
C SER A 124 11.78 -7.48 20.45
N PHE A 125 10.53 -7.87 20.24
CA PHE A 125 9.47 -6.93 19.86
C PHE A 125 9.15 -5.95 20.98
N GLN A 126 9.05 -4.68 20.63
CA GLN A 126 8.35 -3.74 21.49
C GLN A 126 6.84 -4.00 21.41
N LYS A 127 6.19 -4.14 22.55
CA LYS A 127 4.73 -4.22 22.61
C LYS A 127 4.13 -2.90 22.15
N THR A 128 3.01 -2.96 21.41
CA THR A 128 2.24 -1.76 21.04
C THR A 128 1.82 -1.02 22.31
N LYS A 129 2.18 0.27 22.39
CA LYS A 129 1.82 1.15 23.48
C LYS A 129 1.11 2.37 22.93
N ILE A 130 -0.14 2.59 23.34
CA ILE A 130 -0.90 3.80 23.01
C ILE A 130 -0.52 4.86 24.02
N LEU A 131 0.03 5.99 23.56
CA LEU A 131 0.56 7.07 24.40
C LEU A 131 -0.39 8.26 24.52
N SER A 132 -1.35 8.38 23.61
CA SER A 132 -2.30 9.50 23.59
C SER A 132 -3.60 9.11 22.87
N PRO A 133 -4.71 9.81 23.12
CA PRO A 133 -5.92 9.64 22.33
C PRO A 133 -5.69 10.06 20.86
N PHE A 134 -6.54 9.58 19.97
CA PHE A 134 -6.51 10.00 18.57
C PHE A 134 -6.97 11.46 18.44
N LYS A 135 -6.20 12.24 17.67
CA LYS A 135 -6.59 13.57 17.23
C LYS A 135 -7.03 13.49 15.77
N VAL A 136 -8.15 14.12 15.45
CA VAL A 136 -8.67 14.20 14.09
C VAL A 136 -8.43 15.60 13.53
N ASN A 137 -8.03 15.70 12.27
CA ASN A 137 -7.79 17.00 11.61
C ASN A 137 -9.08 17.74 11.23
N LEU A 138 -10.17 16.99 11.01
CA LEU A 138 -11.48 17.52 10.65
C LEU A 138 -12.52 17.04 11.67
N ASP A 139 -13.02 17.96 12.51
CA ASP A 139 -14.25 17.73 13.26
C ASP A 139 -15.49 17.83 12.34
N PHE A 140 -16.66 17.45 12.86
CA PHE A 140 -17.90 17.43 12.09
C PHE A 140 -18.28 18.79 11.50
N LEU A 141 -18.11 19.87 12.25
CA LEU A 141 -18.48 21.23 11.79
C LEU A 141 -17.59 21.69 10.65
N LYS A 142 -16.28 21.47 10.75
CA LYS A 142 -15.32 21.76 9.67
C LYS A 142 -15.61 20.90 8.44
N TYR A 143 -15.86 19.60 8.64
CA TYR A 143 -16.23 18.70 7.56
C TYR A 143 -17.49 19.20 6.83
N LYS A 144 -18.56 19.53 7.55
CA LYS A 144 -19.82 20.05 6.98
C LYS A 144 -19.60 21.34 6.18
N LYS A 145 -18.78 22.27 6.70
CA LYS A 145 -18.43 23.51 5.99
C LYS A 145 -17.71 23.24 4.66
N ILE A 146 -16.70 22.36 4.69
CA ILE A 146 -15.92 21.96 3.50
C ILE A 146 -16.82 21.23 2.50
N PHE A 147 -17.66 20.30 2.97
CA PHE A 147 -18.60 19.57 2.14
C PHE A 147 -19.57 20.50 1.41
N ASN A 148 -20.16 21.45 2.11
CA ASN A 148 -21.09 22.42 1.51
C ASN A 148 -20.40 23.31 0.47
N MET A 149 -19.17 23.74 0.75
CA MET A 149 -18.36 24.52 -0.20
C MET A 149 -18.06 23.72 -1.47
N PHE A 150 -17.62 22.48 -1.34
CA PHE A 150 -17.29 21.62 -2.49
C PHE A 150 -18.54 21.19 -3.26
N SER A 151 -19.66 20.95 -2.58
CA SER A 151 -20.95 20.69 -3.26
C SER A 151 -21.39 21.84 -4.15
N LYS A 152 -21.17 23.10 -3.73
CA LYS A 152 -21.43 24.28 -4.57
C LYS A 152 -20.52 24.29 -5.80
N LYS A 153 -19.23 23.96 -5.65
CA LYS A 153 -18.27 23.88 -6.75
C LYS A 153 -18.62 22.81 -7.78
N ILE A 154 -19.05 21.63 -7.32
CA ILE A 154 -19.53 20.56 -8.20
C ILE A 154 -20.77 21.01 -8.98
N ARG A 155 -21.76 21.65 -8.30
CA ARG A 155 -22.96 22.15 -8.96
C ARG A 155 -22.69 23.29 -9.95
N ALA A 156 -21.67 24.10 -9.71
CA ALA A 156 -21.21 25.14 -10.62
C ALA A 156 -20.43 24.61 -11.83
N GLY A 157 -20.12 23.31 -11.88
CA GLY A 157 -19.34 22.69 -12.95
C GLY A 157 -17.82 22.88 -12.85
N ASP A 158 -17.32 23.46 -11.74
CA ASP A 158 -15.88 23.65 -11.54
C ASP A 158 -15.10 22.32 -11.47
N THR A 159 -15.76 21.28 -11.04
CA THR A 159 -15.25 19.90 -10.98
C THR A 159 -16.41 18.90 -10.87
N TYR A 160 -16.16 17.65 -11.26
CA TYR A 160 -17.19 16.60 -11.17
C TYR A 160 -17.08 15.77 -9.88
N GLN A 161 -15.92 15.73 -9.25
CA GLN A 161 -15.66 14.93 -8.04
C GLN A 161 -14.57 15.57 -7.16
N ILE A 162 -14.77 15.52 -5.85
CA ILE A 162 -13.76 15.94 -4.87
C ILE A 162 -13.74 14.94 -3.73
N LYS A 163 -12.52 14.54 -3.30
CA LYS A 163 -12.30 13.65 -2.17
C LYS A 163 -11.94 14.44 -0.92
N ILE A 164 -12.76 14.35 0.13
CA ILE A 164 -12.45 14.93 1.44
C ILE A 164 -11.79 13.84 2.29
N CYS A 165 -10.53 14.06 2.66
CA CYS A 165 -9.77 13.11 3.45
C CYS A 165 -9.70 13.51 4.92
N THR A 166 -9.96 12.57 5.82
CA THR A 166 -9.82 12.75 7.27
C THR A 166 -8.56 12.05 7.75
N LYS A 167 -7.74 12.77 8.52
CA LYS A 167 -6.49 12.27 9.10
C LYS A 167 -6.63 12.10 10.60
N TYR A 168 -6.36 10.90 11.08
CA TYR A 168 -6.27 10.57 12.51
C TYR A 168 -4.81 10.49 12.91
N ILE A 169 -4.43 11.18 13.99
CA ILE A 169 -3.06 11.23 14.49
C ILE A 169 -3.05 10.75 15.94
N ASN A 170 -2.10 9.89 16.24
CA ASN A 170 -1.90 9.38 17.58
C ASN A 170 -0.40 9.24 17.87
N LYS A 171 0.01 9.47 19.13
CA LYS A 171 1.35 9.14 19.60
C LYS A 171 1.33 7.71 20.15
N SER A 172 1.74 6.75 19.34
CA SER A 172 1.75 5.33 19.74
C SER A 172 2.99 4.65 19.20
N LEU A 173 3.52 3.73 19.98
CA LEU A 173 4.53 2.80 19.53
C LEU A 173 3.80 1.56 19.01
N ILE A 174 3.74 1.40 17.71
CA ILE A 174 3.02 0.30 17.05
C ILE A 174 4.04 -0.62 16.38
N ASN A 175 3.96 -1.91 16.68
CA ASN A 175 4.65 -2.91 15.87
C ASN A 175 3.93 -3.04 14.52
N PRO A 176 4.56 -2.66 13.38
CA PRO A 176 3.88 -2.60 12.09
C PRO A 176 3.44 -3.98 11.58
N ILE A 177 4.18 -5.03 11.90
CA ILE A 177 3.85 -6.40 11.48
C ILE A 177 2.61 -6.91 12.23
N SER A 178 2.59 -6.75 13.55
CA SER A 178 1.43 -7.12 14.35
C SER A 178 0.19 -6.33 13.93
N PHE A 179 0.36 -5.05 13.63
CA PHE A 179 -0.71 -4.19 13.14
C PHE A 179 -1.21 -4.64 11.75
N PHE A 180 -0.31 -4.93 10.81
CA PHE A 180 -0.67 -5.45 9.50
C PHE A 180 -1.51 -6.73 9.61
N TRP A 181 -1.05 -7.72 10.38
CA TRP A 181 -1.78 -8.98 10.53
C TRP A 181 -3.12 -8.82 11.25
N LYS A 182 -3.21 -7.91 12.21
CA LYS A 182 -4.51 -7.58 12.84
C LYS A 182 -5.46 -6.96 11.82
N LEU A 183 -4.96 -6.05 11.00
CA LEU A 183 -5.74 -5.39 9.95
C LEU A 183 -6.22 -6.39 8.88
N MET A 184 -5.37 -7.36 8.50
CA MET A 184 -5.74 -8.41 7.55
C MET A 184 -6.85 -9.34 8.09
N LYS A 185 -6.97 -9.49 9.40
CA LYS A 185 -8.09 -10.25 10.01
C LYS A 185 -9.42 -9.49 9.96
N THR A 186 -9.38 -8.18 9.99
CA THR A 186 -10.59 -7.33 10.04
C THR A 186 -11.00 -6.79 8.68
N ASN A 187 -10.03 -6.50 7.81
CA ASN A 187 -10.25 -5.90 6.50
C ASN A 187 -9.16 -6.34 5.50
N ALA A 188 -9.29 -7.55 4.97
CA ALA A 188 -8.34 -8.13 4.01
C ALA A 188 -8.62 -7.65 2.57
N SER A 189 -8.47 -6.37 2.31
CA SER A 189 -8.65 -5.79 0.96
C SER A 189 -7.64 -6.35 -0.05
N PRO A 190 -7.98 -6.44 -1.36
CA PRO A 190 -7.15 -7.11 -2.37
C PRO A 190 -5.76 -6.51 -2.53
N GLU A 191 -5.63 -5.19 -2.50
CA GLU A 191 -4.37 -4.46 -2.71
C GLU A 191 -3.72 -4.05 -1.37
N SER A 192 -3.80 -4.94 -0.37
CA SER A 192 -3.22 -4.69 0.95
C SER A 192 -1.72 -4.93 0.94
N PHE A 193 -0.97 -4.03 1.57
CA PHE A 193 0.47 -4.17 1.70
C PHE A 193 1.02 -3.56 2.99
N MET A 194 2.24 -3.92 3.31
CA MET A 194 3.05 -3.27 4.34
C MET A 194 4.46 -3.04 3.80
N ILE A 195 4.99 -1.85 4.02
CA ILE A 195 6.40 -1.51 3.86
C ILE A 195 6.93 -1.12 5.23
N ARG A 196 7.94 -1.84 5.72
CA ARG A 196 8.73 -1.46 6.90
C ARG A 196 10.12 -1.08 6.43
N ASP A 197 10.50 0.17 6.63
CA ASP A 197 11.87 0.65 6.48
C ASP A 197 12.45 1.04 7.86
N HIS A 198 13.70 1.49 7.93
CA HIS A 198 14.37 1.82 9.18
C HIS A 198 13.64 2.91 9.99
N ASN A 199 13.16 3.95 9.32
CA ASN A 199 12.61 5.15 9.97
C ASN A 199 11.09 5.23 9.93
N TYR A 200 10.41 4.39 9.14
CA TYR A 200 8.97 4.45 8.99
C TYR A 200 8.37 3.09 8.59
N SER A 201 7.07 3.00 8.73
CA SER A 201 6.31 1.90 8.16
C SER A 201 5.01 2.40 7.55
N ILE A 202 4.65 1.84 6.41
CA ILE A 202 3.37 2.07 5.74
C ILE A 202 2.59 0.78 5.82
N VAL A 203 1.35 0.84 6.27
CA VAL A 203 0.41 -0.28 6.25
C VAL A 203 -0.85 0.18 5.53
N SER A 204 -1.24 -0.54 4.49
CA SER A 204 -2.38 -0.19 3.65
C SER A 204 -3.34 -1.36 3.50
N CYS A 205 -4.64 -1.04 3.46
CA CYS A 205 -5.74 -1.93 3.07
C CYS A 205 -6.50 -1.29 1.92
N SER A 206 -5.85 -1.16 0.74
CA SER A 206 -6.49 -0.60 -0.44
C SER A 206 -7.46 -1.62 -1.06
N PRO A 207 -8.71 -1.24 -1.34
CA PRO A 207 -9.65 -2.11 -2.04
C PRO A 207 -9.45 -2.08 -3.56
N GLU A 208 -8.77 -1.06 -4.08
CA GLU A 208 -8.79 -0.70 -5.50
C GLU A 208 -7.42 -0.83 -6.15
N ASN A 209 -7.41 -1.44 -7.33
CA ASN A 209 -6.25 -1.54 -8.21
C ASN A 209 -6.34 -0.44 -9.27
N LEU A 210 -5.33 0.43 -9.34
CA LEU A 210 -5.28 1.50 -10.31
C LEU A 210 -5.03 0.98 -11.71
N ILE A 211 -3.98 0.18 -11.87
CA ILE A 211 -3.56 -0.37 -13.17
C ILE A 211 -2.73 -1.63 -12.97
N ASN A 212 -2.97 -2.63 -13.82
CA ASN A 212 -2.17 -3.83 -13.92
C ASN A 212 -1.80 -4.06 -15.39
N ILE A 213 -0.51 -4.20 -15.67
CA ILE A 213 0.01 -4.43 -17.02
C ILE A 213 0.63 -5.81 -17.07
N LYS A 214 0.13 -6.67 -17.95
CA LYS A 214 0.67 -8.02 -18.21
C LYS A 214 0.87 -8.21 -19.71
N GLY A 215 2.11 -8.20 -20.16
CA GLY A 215 2.41 -8.19 -21.60
C GLY A 215 1.73 -7.00 -22.27
N ASN A 216 0.89 -7.27 -23.26
CA ASN A 216 0.15 -6.25 -24.03
C ASN A 216 -1.24 -5.93 -23.42
N ARG A 217 -1.59 -6.46 -22.25
CA ARG A 217 -2.88 -6.23 -21.62
C ARG A 217 -2.74 -5.23 -20.48
N ILE A 218 -3.60 -4.21 -20.50
CA ILE A 218 -3.75 -3.22 -19.43
C ILE A 218 -5.11 -3.48 -18.78
N ILE A 219 -5.12 -3.67 -17.46
CA ILE A 219 -6.30 -3.95 -16.67
C ILE A 219 -6.41 -2.88 -15.59
N THR A 220 -7.57 -2.24 -15.49
CA THR A 220 -7.96 -1.40 -14.36
C THR A 220 -9.22 -1.96 -13.73
N LYS A 221 -9.37 -1.81 -12.40
CA LYS A 221 -10.53 -2.29 -11.65
C LYS A 221 -11.03 -1.17 -10.74
N PRO A 222 -11.65 -0.12 -11.32
CA PRO A 222 -12.22 0.96 -10.53
C PRO A 222 -13.38 0.43 -9.69
N ILE A 223 -13.59 1.01 -8.51
CA ILE A 223 -14.70 0.71 -7.61
C ILE A 223 -15.56 1.96 -7.48
N ALA A 224 -16.84 1.81 -7.83
CA ALA A 224 -17.85 2.81 -7.61
C ALA A 224 -19.03 2.17 -6.85
N GLY A 225 -19.63 2.94 -5.94
CA GLY A 225 -20.76 2.49 -5.14
C GLY A 225 -20.40 1.52 -4.01
N THR A 226 -21.32 1.39 -3.07
CA THR A 226 -21.16 0.49 -1.93
C THR A 226 -22.52 -0.05 -1.49
N LEU A 227 -22.63 -1.36 -1.41
CA LEU A 227 -23.78 -2.05 -0.85
C LEU A 227 -23.41 -2.71 0.48
N ARG A 228 -24.16 -2.41 1.53
CA ARG A 228 -23.97 -3.05 2.83
C ARG A 228 -24.29 -4.54 2.74
N LYS A 229 -23.30 -5.39 3.04
CA LYS A 229 -23.52 -6.84 3.12
C LYS A 229 -24.26 -7.19 4.40
N THR A 230 -25.46 -7.74 4.27
CA THR A 230 -26.28 -8.29 5.36
C THR A 230 -26.47 -9.79 5.13
N LYS A 231 -27.12 -10.48 6.08
CA LYS A 231 -27.45 -11.91 5.91
C LYS A 231 -28.30 -12.19 4.65
N ASN A 232 -29.09 -11.21 4.22
CA ASN A 232 -29.99 -11.33 3.07
C ASN A 232 -29.36 -10.83 1.76
N THR A 233 -28.12 -10.32 1.79
CA THR A 233 -27.44 -9.80 0.59
C THR A 233 -26.78 -10.96 -0.14
N ASN A 234 -27.44 -11.47 -1.17
CA ASN A 234 -26.88 -12.43 -2.11
C ASN A 234 -26.44 -11.73 -3.41
N LEU A 235 -25.79 -12.48 -4.30
CA LEU A 235 -25.29 -11.95 -5.57
C LEU A 235 -26.41 -11.38 -6.47
N SER A 236 -27.52 -12.09 -6.57
CA SER A 236 -28.67 -11.65 -7.40
C SER A 236 -29.26 -10.33 -6.90
N TYR A 237 -29.39 -10.17 -5.58
CA TYR A 237 -29.82 -8.92 -4.96
C TYR A 237 -28.82 -7.79 -5.25
N ALA A 238 -27.53 -8.04 -5.10
CA ALA A 238 -26.50 -7.05 -5.37
C ALA A 238 -26.52 -6.58 -6.84
N ILE A 239 -26.61 -7.51 -7.78
CA ILE A 239 -26.71 -7.21 -9.22
C ILE A 239 -27.96 -6.35 -9.50
N LYS A 240 -29.12 -6.73 -8.96
CA LYS A 240 -30.37 -5.98 -9.12
C LYS A 240 -30.25 -4.57 -8.54
N PHE A 241 -29.69 -4.43 -7.33
CA PHE A 241 -29.47 -3.13 -6.67
C PHE A 241 -28.62 -2.19 -7.54
N PHE A 242 -27.47 -2.63 -8.02
CA PHE A 242 -26.59 -1.80 -8.83
C PHE A 242 -27.19 -1.49 -10.22
N LYS A 243 -27.87 -2.43 -10.88
CA LYS A 243 -28.53 -2.19 -12.16
C LYS A 243 -29.72 -1.22 -12.07
N GLN A 244 -30.40 -1.17 -10.94
CA GLN A 244 -31.55 -0.27 -10.74
C GLN A 244 -31.12 1.13 -10.24
N ASN A 245 -29.90 1.28 -9.77
CA ASN A 245 -29.39 2.57 -9.30
C ASN A 245 -28.83 3.38 -10.48
N ILE A 246 -29.53 4.43 -10.87
CA ILE A 246 -29.17 5.28 -12.02
C ILE A 246 -27.76 5.85 -11.88
N LYS A 247 -27.33 6.21 -10.67
CA LYS A 247 -26.00 6.72 -10.40
C LYS A 247 -24.94 5.66 -10.71
N GLU A 248 -25.08 4.47 -10.12
CA GLU A 248 -24.15 3.36 -10.27
C GLU A 248 -24.08 2.82 -11.71
N THR A 249 -25.19 2.94 -12.46
CA THR A 249 -25.26 2.51 -13.86
C THR A 249 -24.53 3.48 -14.80
N LYS A 250 -24.46 4.77 -14.43
CA LYS A 250 -23.75 5.80 -15.21
C LYS A 250 -22.24 5.82 -14.94
N GLU A 251 -21.80 5.37 -13.76
CA GLU A 251 -20.39 5.23 -13.38
C GLU A 251 -19.78 3.92 -13.92
#